data_ffe989a73dd399c5cb5af6e249c607ce
#
_entry.id   ffe989a73dd399c5cb5af6e249c607ce
#
_cell.length_a   1.000
_cell.length_b   1.000
_cell.length_c   1.000
_cell.angle_alpha   90.00
_cell.angle_beta   90.00
_cell.angle_gamma   90.00
#
_symmetry.space_group_name_H-M   'P 1'
#
loop_
_entity.id
_entity.type
_entity.pdbx_description
1 polymer ?
#
loop_
_entity_poly.entity_id
_entity_poly.type
_entity_poly.pdbx_seq_one_letter_code
_entity_poly.pdbx_strand_id
1 'polypeptide(L)'
;AELLHPVHPLMHSLLDLTLQAHRTKLKQGAVLVDPADEGDEPRLIMMLEHSIRETSEQAKSVASRRLQFVAIDTACRASYAGWAPHLDLQPIADADLALVQDILHSPWLSQPLEPLALQLASEKLVPEHFAEVKTRRELQADKTLTAVHERLIKEINYWQDRFLKLSDDVKAGKQPKMQPENARRRVDELTARLQQRTAELTALKQVVSSTPVV
;
A
#
# COMPACT_ATOMS: atom_id res chain seq x y z
N ALA A 1 -29.48 -11.67 2.93
CA ALA A 1 -28.06 -12.06 2.82
C ALA A 1 -27.23 -10.86 3.26
N GLU A 2 -26.50 -11.00 4.37
CA GLU A 2 -25.54 -9.97 4.79
C GLU A 2 -24.26 -10.11 3.99
N LEU A 3 -23.76 -8.98 3.49
CA LEU A 3 -22.49 -8.92 2.79
C LEU A 3 -21.37 -8.97 3.82
N LEU A 4 -20.56 -10.00 3.82
CA LEU A 4 -19.39 -10.11 4.69
C LEU A 4 -18.28 -9.18 4.17
N HIS A 5 -18.13 -8.04 4.83
CA HIS A 5 -17.02 -7.11 4.56
C HIS A 5 -15.74 -7.62 5.25
N PRO A 6 -14.53 -7.40 4.69
CA PRO A 6 -13.26 -7.83 5.30
C PRO A 6 -13.04 -7.40 6.76
N VAL A 7 -13.68 -6.31 7.20
CA VAL A 7 -13.61 -5.79 8.58
C VAL A 7 -14.70 -6.41 9.51
N HIS A 8 -15.52 -7.32 8.98
CA HIS A 8 -16.59 -7.93 9.78
C HIS A 8 -16.01 -8.87 10.86
N PRO A 9 -16.50 -8.84 12.12
CA PRO A 9 -15.98 -9.68 13.21
C PRO A 9 -15.94 -11.17 12.89
N LEU A 10 -16.94 -11.70 12.16
CA LEU A 10 -16.96 -13.10 11.72
C LEU A 10 -15.80 -13.42 10.78
N MET A 11 -15.40 -12.48 9.90
CA MET A 11 -14.24 -12.67 9.01
C MET A 11 -12.95 -12.77 9.81
N HIS A 12 -12.76 -11.90 10.81
CA HIS A 12 -11.61 -11.98 11.72
C HIS A 12 -11.58 -13.30 12.48
N SER A 13 -12.71 -13.70 13.06
CA SER A 13 -12.80 -14.98 13.76
C SER A 13 -12.50 -16.18 12.87
N LEU A 14 -12.96 -16.16 11.62
CA LEU A 14 -12.68 -17.22 10.65
C LEU A 14 -11.17 -17.26 10.29
N LEU A 15 -10.56 -16.11 10.06
CA LEU A 15 -9.13 -16.01 9.81
C LEU A 15 -8.31 -16.51 11.00
N ASP A 16 -8.67 -16.13 12.23
CA ASP A 16 -7.99 -16.58 13.45
C ASP A 16 -8.09 -18.09 13.63
N LEU A 17 -9.28 -18.68 13.45
CA LEU A 17 -9.48 -20.11 13.50
C LEU A 17 -8.66 -20.84 12.41
N THR A 18 -8.65 -20.32 11.19
CA THR A 18 -7.88 -20.90 10.10
C THR A 18 -6.37 -20.85 10.40
N LEU A 19 -5.88 -19.70 10.89
CA LEU A 19 -4.49 -19.54 11.31
C LEU A 19 -4.12 -20.49 12.45
N GLN A 20 -4.97 -20.64 13.46
CA GLN A 20 -4.73 -21.58 14.57
C GLN A 20 -4.67 -23.03 14.08
N ALA A 21 -5.59 -23.42 13.21
CA ALA A 21 -5.65 -24.79 12.67
C ALA A 21 -4.45 -25.14 11.77
N HIS A 22 -3.90 -24.17 11.04
CA HIS A 22 -2.88 -24.41 10.00
C HIS A 22 -1.53 -23.77 10.28
N ARG A 23 -1.34 -23.13 11.44
CA ARG A 23 -0.09 -22.40 11.78
C ARG A 23 1.19 -23.22 11.63
N THR A 24 1.14 -24.48 11.95
CA THR A 24 2.29 -25.40 11.79
C THR A 24 2.59 -25.71 10.32
N LYS A 25 1.53 -25.79 9.49
CA LYS A 25 1.65 -26.06 8.06
C LYS A 25 2.24 -24.87 7.29
N LEU A 26 2.02 -23.63 7.77
CA LEU A 26 2.58 -22.42 7.15
C LEU A 26 4.12 -22.35 7.22
N LYS A 27 4.75 -23.18 8.06
CA LYS A 27 6.21 -23.31 8.16
C LYS A 27 6.79 -24.39 7.25
N GLN A 28 5.93 -25.15 6.59
CA GLN A 28 6.32 -26.23 5.71
C GLN A 28 6.08 -25.80 4.26
N GLY A 29 7.00 -26.16 3.38
CA GLY A 29 6.77 -26.04 1.95
C GLY A 29 5.72 -27.05 1.48
N ALA A 30 5.25 -26.86 0.26
CA ALA A 30 4.37 -27.81 -0.42
C ALA A 30 4.96 -28.18 -1.78
N VAL A 31 4.74 -29.42 -2.19
CA VAL A 31 5.04 -29.87 -3.54
C VAL A 31 3.76 -29.76 -4.36
N LEU A 32 3.83 -29.00 -5.44
CA LEU A 32 2.71 -28.73 -6.32
C LEU A 32 3.08 -29.16 -7.74
N VAL A 33 2.07 -29.53 -8.51
CA VAL A 33 2.20 -29.92 -9.92
C VAL A 33 1.45 -28.90 -10.75
N ASP A 34 2.04 -28.48 -11.85
CA ASP A 34 1.38 -27.68 -12.87
C ASP A 34 0.74 -28.64 -13.90
N PRO A 35 -0.60 -28.74 -13.92
CA PRO A 35 -1.26 -29.64 -14.86
C PRO A 35 -1.25 -29.15 -16.31
N ALA A 36 -0.88 -27.88 -16.52
CA ALA A 36 -0.82 -27.26 -17.85
C ALA A 36 0.59 -27.27 -18.45
N ASP A 37 1.63 -27.53 -17.63
CA ASP A 37 3.02 -27.60 -18.07
C ASP A 37 3.43 -29.08 -18.27
N GLU A 38 3.68 -29.47 -19.50
CA GLU A 38 4.17 -30.81 -19.86
C GLU A 38 5.69 -30.96 -19.66
N GLY A 39 6.36 -29.88 -19.21
CA GLY A 39 7.80 -29.87 -18.92
C GLY A 39 8.14 -30.63 -17.65
N ASP A 40 9.42 -31.01 -17.53
CA ASP A 40 9.96 -31.75 -16.39
C ASP A 40 10.91 -30.91 -15.53
N GLU A 41 11.03 -29.60 -15.81
CA GLU A 41 11.91 -28.69 -15.06
C GLU A 41 11.28 -28.22 -13.75
N PRO A 42 11.78 -28.64 -12.59
CA PRO A 42 11.27 -28.18 -11.32
C PRO A 42 11.65 -26.73 -11.05
N ARG A 43 10.76 -26.00 -10.34
CA ARG A 43 10.98 -24.62 -9.91
C ARG A 43 10.65 -24.47 -8.43
N LEU A 44 11.44 -23.69 -7.72
CA LEU A 44 11.10 -23.28 -6.36
C LEU A 44 10.32 -21.95 -6.43
N ILE A 45 9.13 -21.91 -5.85
CA ILE A 45 8.33 -20.68 -5.73
C ILE A 45 8.45 -20.15 -4.32
N MET A 46 8.91 -18.91 -4.18
CA MET A 46 9.00 -18.19 -2.93
C MET A 46 7.96 -17.06 -2.90
N MET A 47 7.23 -16.95 -1.80
CA MET A 47 6.32 -15.84 -1.55
C MET A 47 7.07 -14.75 -0.79
N LEU A 48 7.01 -13.52 -1.31
CA LEU A 48 7.64 -12.35 -0.71
C LEU A 48 6.60 -11.31 -0.34
N GLU A 49 6.79 -10.69 0.80
CA GLU A 49 6.03 -9.53 1.24
C GLU A 49 6.92 -8.28 1.22
N HIS A 50 6.40 -7.19 0.69
CA HIS A 50 6.98 -5.88 0.87
C HIS A 50 5.90 -4.81 1.01
N SER A 51 6.24 -3.70 1.66
CA SER A 51 5.31 -2.60 1.90
C SER A 51 5.92 -1.26 1.55
N ILE A 52 5.03 -0.35 1.13
CA ILE A 52 5.34 1.08 0.99
C ILE A 52 4.69 1.79 2.17
N ARG A 53 5.45 2.63 2.85
CA ARG A 53 5.04 3.33 4.08
C ARG A 53 5.05 4.82 3.88
N GLU A 54 4.25 5.51 4.66
CA GLU A 54 4.29 6.96 4.78
C GLU A 54 5.51 7.41 5.59
N THR A 55 6.13 8.52 5.17
CA THR A 55 7.32 9.06 5.86
C THR A 55 6.94 9.90 7.08
N SER A 56 5.65 10.23 7.28
CA SER A 56 5.18 11.06 8.38
C SER A 56 5.50 10.41 9.74
N GLU A 57 6.12 11.17 10.63
CA GLU A 57 6.46 10.71 12.00
C GLU A 57 5.22 10.29 12.83
N GLN A 58 4.06 10.86 12.53
CA GLN A 58 2.80 10.58 13.23
C GLN A 58 2.08 9.33 12.72
N ALA A 59 2.37 8.90 11.52
CA ALA A 59 1.75 7.72 10.91
C ALA A 59 2.81 6.85 10.23
N LYS A 60 3.40 5.92 10.99
CA LYS A 60 4.10 4.77 10.40
C LYS A 60 3.11 3.84 9.68
N SER A 61 2.10 4.43 9.03
CA SER A 61 1.06 3.68 8.38
C SER A 61 1.57 3.05 7.09
N VAL A 62 1.15 1.82 6.86
CA VAL A 62 1.42 1.12 5.61
C VAL A 62 0.51 1.71 4.54
N ALA A 63 1.11 2.41 3.57
CA ALA A 63 0.40 2.99 2.43
C ALA A 63 -0.07 1.92 1.44
N SER A 64 0.72 0.87 1.27
CA SER A 64 0.41 -0.28 0.43
C SER A 64 1.26 -1.48 0.85
N ARG A 65 0.68 -2.66 0.82
CA ARG A 65 1.35 -3.94 1.04
C ARG A 65 1.08 -4.84 -0.16
N ARG A 66 2.10 -5.59 -0.56
CA ARG A 66 2.00 -6.48 -1.71
C ARG A 66 2.67 -7.81 -1.39
N LEU A 67 1.98 -8.90 -1.74
CA LEU A 67 2.53 -10.24 -1.79
C LEU A 67 2.83 -10.53 -3.26
N GLN A 68 4.03 -11.03 -3.52
CA GLN A 68 4.47 -11.41 -4.86
C GLN A 68 5.22 -12.73 -4.81
N PHE A 69 5.31 -13.39 -5.95
CA PHE A 69 5.94 -14.70 -6.05
C PHE A 69 7.13 -14.63 -6.99
N VAL A 70 8.21 -15.26 -6.57
CA VAL A 70 9.43 -15.42 -7.35
C VAL A 70 9.66 -16.90 -7.56
N ALA A 71 9.86 -17.28 -8.81
CA ALA A 71 10.28 -18.64 -9.19
C ALA A 71 11.78 -18.67 -9.40
N ILE A 72 12.43 -19.71 -8.91
CA ILE A 72 13.84 -19.99 -9.10
C ILE A 72 13.95 -21.33 -9.81
N ASP A 73 14.67 -21.37 -10.92
CA ASP A 73 14.91 -22.57 -11.72
C ASP A 73 16.13 -23.39 -11.20
N THR A 74 16.36 -24.55 -11.80
CA THR A 74 17.48 -25.44 -11.47
C THR A 74 18.86 -24.83 -11.71
N ALA A 75 18.94 -23.77 -12.57
CA ALA A 75 20.15 -23.00 -12.80
C ALA A 75 20.29 -21.80 -11.82
N CYS A 76 19.49 -21.76 -10.76
CA CYS A 76 19.48 -20.69 -9.75
C CYS A 76 19.17 -19.30 -10.33
N ARG A 77 18.38 -19.23 -11.40
CA ARG A 77 17.92 -17.98 -11.97
C ARG A 77 16.55 -17.61 -11.42
N ALA A 78 16.46 -16.43 -10.83
CA ALA A 78 15.21 -15.91 -10.28
C ALA A 78 14.38 -15.18 -11.35
N SER A 79 13.08 -15.40 -11.37
CA SER A 79 12.12 -14.76 -12.26
C SER A 79 10.82 -14.44 -11.53
N TYR A 80 10.05 -13.46 -12.03
CA TYR A 80 8.74 -13.14 -11.46
C TYR A 80 7.73 -14.24 -11.85
N ALA A 81 7.07 -14.82 -10.85
CA ALA A 81 6.14 -15.94 -11.04
C ALA A 81 4.66 -15.52 -11.17
N GLY A 82 4.39 -14.21 -11.20
CA GLY A 82 3.01 -13.70 -11.27
C GLY A 82 2.42 -13.39 -9.90
N TRP A 83 1.09 -13.12 -9.88
CA TRP A 83 0.39 -12.65 -8.68
C TRP A 83 -0.02 -13.77 -7.73
N ALA A 84 -0.37 -14.92 -8.24
CA ALA A 84 -0.88 -16.04 -7.43
C ALA A 84 -0.67 -17.37 -8.18
N PRO A 85 0.57 -17.75 -8.52
CA PRO A 85 0.85 -18.93 -9.33
C PRO A 85 0.33 -20.22 -8.70
N HIS A 86 0.24 -20.27 -7.36
CA HIS A 86 -0.27 -21.43 -6.63
C HIS A 86 -1.73 -21.76 -6.87
N LEU A 87 -2.53 -20.84 -7.44
CA LEU A 87 -3.93 -21.08 -7.76
C LEU A 87 -4.10 -21.98 -9.01
N ASP A 88 -3.12 -21.97 -9.89
CA ASP A 88 -3.09 -22.79 -11.10
C ASP A 88 -2.43 -24.16 -10.88
N LEU A 89 -1.81 -24.34 -9.70
CA LEU A 89 -1.09 -25.57 -9.34
C LEU A 89 -1.95 -26.49 -8.48
N GLN A 90 -1.70 -27.77 -8.57
CA GLN A 90 -2.37 -28.80 -7.79
C GLN A 90 -1.42 -29.46 -6.80
N PRO A 91 -1.87 -29.82 -5.58
CA PRO A 91 -1.03 -30.59 -4.67
C PRO A 91 -0.74 -31.96 -5.28
N ILE A 92 0.51 -32.43 -5.13
CA ILE A 92 0.87 -33.78 -5.54
C ILE A 92 0.13 -34.79 -4.67
N ALA A 93 -0.29 -35.92 -5.25
CA ALA A 93 -0.89 -37.00 -4.50
C ALA A 93 0.15 -37.71 -3.63
N ASP A 94 -0.25 -38.19 -2.45
CA ASP A 94 0.66 -38.89 -1.51
C ASP A 94 1.34 -40.09 -2.16
N ALA A 95 0.68 -40.78 -3.08
CA ALA A 95 1.20 -41.91 -3.82
C ALA A 95 2.39 -41.54 -4.75
N ASP A 96 2.39 -40.28 -5.24
CA ASP A 96 3.36 -39.79 -6.22
C ASP A 96 4.54 -39.08 -5.55
N LEU A 97 4.48 -38.82 -4.22
CA LEU A 97 5.58 -38.20 -3.47
C LEU A 97 6.92 -38.92 -3.63
N ALA A 98 6.89 -40.21 -3.82
CA ALA A 98 8.11 -41.02 -4.06
C ALA A 98 8.83 -40.61 -5.36
N LEU A 99 8.08 -40.18 -6.39
CA LEU A 99 8.62 -39.82 -7.70
C LEU A 99 9.41 -38.49 -7.66
N VAL A 100 9.12 -37.63 -6.70
CA VAL A 100 9.77 -36.32 -6.57
C VAL A 100 10.86 -36.27 -5.51
N GLN A 101 11.14 -37.36 -4.84
CA GLN A 101 12.18 -37.44 -3.77
C GLN A 101 13.56 -37.05 -4.28
N ASP A 102 13.96 -37.50 -5.47
CA ASP A 102 15.24 -37.16 -6.07
C ASP A 102 15.32 -35.65 -6.40
N ILE A 103 14.21 -35.05 -6.81
CA ILE A 103 14.11 -33.60 -7.05
C ILE A 103 14.29 -32.84 -5.74
N LEU A 104 13.62 -33.26 -4.67
CA LEU A 104 13.70 -32.62 -3.36
C LEU A 104 15.10 -32.70 -2.72
N HIS A 105 15.91 -33.71 -3.08
CA HIS A 105 17.27 -33.85 -2.64
C HIS A 105 18.30 -33.28 -3.63
N SER A 106 17.86 -32.57 -4.66
CA SER A 106 18.73 -31.97 -5.66
C SER A 106 19.68 -30.94 -5.06
N PRO A 107 20.98 -30.92 -5.47
CA PRO A 107 21.97 -29.99 -4.89
C PRO A 107 21.64 -28.51 -4.99
N TRP A 108 20.91 -28.12 -6.02
CA TRP A 108 20.53 -26.70 -6.20
C TRP A 108 19.58 -26.19 -5.11
N LEU A 109 18.70 -27.05 -4.55
CA LEU A 109 17.80 -26.69 -3.44
C LEU A 109 18.56 -26.51 -2.11
N SER A 110 19.77 -27.02 -2.00
CA SER A 110 20.64 -26.84 -0.82
C SER A 110 21.41 -25.51 -0.84
N GLN A 111 21.32 -24.76 -1.93
CA GLN A 111 21.95 -23.43 -2.05
C GLN A 111 21.13 -22.37 -1.33
N PRO A 112 21.74 -21.23 -0.96
CA PRO A 112 21.00 -20.09 -0.38
C PRO A 112 20.18 -19.39 -1.48
N LEU A 113 18.97 -19.87 -1.75
CA LEU A 113 18.09 -19.38 -2.81
C LEU A 113 17.31 -18.13 -2.39
N GLU A 114 17.06 -17.94 -1.09
CA GLU A 114 16.36 -16.77 -0.56
C GLU A 114 17.02 -15.43 -0.97
N PRO A 115 18.37 -15.27 -0.88
CA PRO A 115 19.03 -14.06 -1.33
C PRO A 115 18.78 -13.72 -2.81
N LEU A 116 18.65 -14.73 -3.68
CA LEU A 116 18.36 -14.52 -5.11
C LEU A 116 16.95 -13.97 -5.31
N ALA A 117 15.96 -14.50 -4.58
CA ALA A 117 14.61 -14.00 -4.61
C ALA A 117 14.51 -12.55 -4.08
N LEU A 118 15.19 -12.28 -2.96
CA LEU A 118 15.25 -10.93 -2.37
C LEU A 118 15.96 -9.92 -3.26
N GLN A 119 17.02 -10.34 -3.97
CA GLN A 119 17.70 -9.50 -4.94
C GLN A 119 16.76 -9.10 -6.07
N LEU A 120 16.09 -10.07 -6.72
CA LEU A 120 15.13 -9.80 -7.77
C LEU A 120 14.00 -8.86 -7.29
N ALA A 121 13.49 -9.12 -6.09
CA ALA A 121 12.45 -8.27 -5.48
C ALA A 121 12.94 -6.83 -5.28
N SER A 122 14.14 -6.64 -4.75
CA SER A 122 14.73 -5.33 -4.49
C SER A 122 15.05 -4.56 -5.77
N GLU A 123 15.51 -5.25 -6.81
CA GLU A 123 15.91 -4.63 -8.07
C GLU A 123 14.72 -4.30 -9.00
N LYS A 124 13.64 -5.08 -8.95
CA LYS A 124 12.51 -4.95 -9.88
C LYS A 124 11.18 -4.73 -9.19
N LEU A 125 10.76 -5.67 -8.32
CA LEU A 125 9.38 -5.69 -7.82
C LEU A 125 9.07 -4.55 -6.86
N VAL A 126 9.99 -4.22 -5.96
CA VAL A 126 9.84 -3.11 -5.01
C VAL A 126 9.85 -1.76 -5.73
N PRO A 127 10.78 -1.46 -6.66
CA PRO A 127 10.77 -0.21 -7.41
C PRO A 127 9.50 0.00 -8.25
N GLU A 128 8.98 -1.04 -8.90
CA GLU A 128 7.74 -0.98 -9.66
C GLU A 128 6.55 -0.63 -8.76
N HIS A 129 6.40 -1.34 -7.64
CA HIS A 129 5.36 -1.08 -6.65
C HIS A 129 5.48 0.33 -6.06
N PHE A 130 6.71 0.75 -5.75
CA PHE A 130 6.97 2.10 -5.23
C PHE A 130 6.54 3.18 -6.21
N ALA A 131 6.92 3.06 -7.49
CA ALA A 131 6.56 4.00 -8.52
C ALA A 131 5.03 4.11 -8.70
N GLU A 132 4.34 2.98 -8.72
CA GLU A 132 2.88 2.93 -8.81
C GLU A 132 2.20 3.63 -7.63
N VAL A 133 2.60 3.30 -6.39
CA VAL A 133 2.02 3.88 -5.18
C VAL A 133 2.31 5.38 -5.11
N LYS A 134 3.54 5.79 -5.42
CA LYS A 134 3.94 7.19 -5.45
C LYS A 134 3.10 7.99 -6.44
N THR A 135 3.00 7.55 -7.68
CA THR A 135 2.22 8.22 -8.73
C THR A 135 0.75 8.35 -8.33
N ARG A 136 0.15 7.28 -7.82
CA ARG A 136 -1.24 7.30 -7.35
C ARG A 136 -1.45 8.30 -6.21
N ARG A 137 -0.53 8.33 -5.24
CA ARG A 137 -0.58 9.26 -4.10
C ARG A 137 -0.40 10.71 -4.50
N GLU A 138 0.55 11.00 -5.36
CA GLU A 138 0.78 12.33 -5.92
C GLU A 138 -0.48 12.84 -6.63
N LEU A 139 -1.04 12.04 -7.53
CA LEU A 139 -2.26 12.41 -8.26
C LEU A 139 -3.44 12.67 -7.33
N GLN A 140 -3.64 11.83 -6.31
CA GLN A 140 -4.73 12.01 -5.33
C GLN A 140 -4.52 13.26 -4.47
N ALA A 141 -3.29 13.48 -3.99
CA ALA A 141 -2.96 14.64 -3.18
C ALA A 141 -3.12 15.93 -3.98
N ASP A 142 -2.67 15.97 -5.24
CA ASP A 142 -2.80 17.14 -6.12
C ASP A 142 -4.26 17.49 -6.40
N LYS A 143 -5.09 16.49 -6.74
CA LYS A 143 -6.54 16.71 -6.92
C LYS A 143 -7.18 17.28 -5.67
N THR A 144 -6.84 16.74 -4.51
CA THR A 144 -7.39 17.20 -3.23
C THR A 144 -6.90 18.60 -2.89
N LEU A 145 -5.61 18.88 -3.13
CA LEU A 145 -5.00 20.19 -2.87
C LEU A 145 -5.67 21.27 -3.73
N THR A 146 -5.87 21.02 -5.02
CA THR A 146 -6.55 21.94 -5.92
C THR A 146 -7.96 22.27 -5.42
N ALA A 147 -8.76 21.25 -5.08
CA ALA A 147 -10.12 21.44 -4.59
C ALA A 147 -10.17 22.21 -3.25
N VAL A 148 -9.26 21.90 -2.31
CA VAL A 148 -9.14 22.59 -1.02
C VAL A 148 -8.74 24.05 -1.23
N HIS A 149 -7.74 24.27 -2.08
CA HIS A 149 -7.24 25.62 -2.39
C HIS A 149 -8.33 26.49 -3.01
N GLU A 150 -9.00 26.03 -4.06
CA GLU A 150 -10.08 26.76 -4.71
C GLU A 150 -11.21 27.13 -3.74
N ARG A 151 -11.62 26.19 -2.90
CA ARG A 151 -12.68 26.45 -1.91
C ARG A 151 -12.24 27.46 -0.86
N LEU A 152 -11.08 27.27 -0.23
CA LEU A 152 -10.61 28.13 0.85
C LEU A 152 -10.26 29.53 0.36
N ILE A 153 -9.69 29.68 -0.85
CA ILE A 153 -9.45 31.00 -1.44
C ILE A 153 -10.75 31.75 -1.70
N LYS A 154 -11.80 31.09 -2.19
CA LYS A 154 -13.13 31.73 -2.34
C LYS A 154 -13.68 32.23 -1.01
N GLU A 155 -13.56 31.44 0.05
CA GLU A 155 -14.00 31.83 1.39
C GLU A 155 -13.15 32.98 1.96
N ILE A 156 -11.82 32.93 1.79
CA ILE A 156 -10.90 34.00 2.23
C ILE A 156 -11.24 35.31 1.54
N ASN A 157 -11.40 35.32 0.21
CA ASN A 157 -11.75 36.51 -0.57
C ASN A 157 -13.10 37.09 -0.13
N TYR A 158 -14.12 36.23 0.07
CA TYR A 158 -15.41 36.68 0.59
C TYR A 158 -15.29 37.40 1.95
N TRP A 159 -14.50 36.83 2.88
CA TRP A 159 -14.32 37.44 4.20
C TRP A 159 -13.43 38.67 4.17
N GLN A 160 -12.45 38.77 3.26
CA GLN A 160 -11.66 39.97 3.02
C GLN A 160 -12.55 41.12 2.50
N ASP A 161 -13.37 40.85 1.49
CA ASP A 161 -14.31 41.87 0.97
C ASP A 161 -15.28 42.34 2.05
N ARG A 162 -15.74 41.40 2.88
CA ARG A 162 -16.63 41.72 3.99
C ARG A 162 -15.94 42.58 5.05
N PHE A 163 -14.69 42.26 5.39
CA PHE A 163 -13.88 43.07 6.29
C PHE A 163 -13.71 44.50 5.77
N LEU A 164 -13.38 44.67 4.50
CA LEU A 164 -13.23 45.99 3.87
C LEU A 164 -14.54 46.80 3.96
N LYS A 165 -15.68 46.20 3.56
CA LYS A 165 -16.98 46.86 3.64
C LYS A 165 -17.37 47.27 5.05
N LEU A 166 -17.17 46.39 6.03
CA LEU A 166 -17.45 46.68 7.43
C LEU A 166 -16.54 47.81 7.98
N SER A 167 -15.26 47.81 7.59
CA SER A 167 -14.31 48.87 7.96
C SER A 167 -14.69 50.21 7.39
N ASP A 168 -15.14 50.25 6.15
CA ASP A 168 -15.62 51.52 5.51
C ASP A 168 -16.94 52.02 6.12
N ASP A 169 -17.86 51.11 6.48
CA ASP A 169 -19.10 51.49 7.19
C ASP A 169 -18.78 52.10 8.58
N VAL A 170 -17.83 51.56 9.33
CA VAL A 170 -17.37 52.10 10.61
C VAL A 170 -16.75 53.49 10.41
N LYS A 171 -15.86 53.66 9.41
CA LYS A 171 -15.28 54.97 9.07
C LYS A 171 -16.34 56.00 8.69
N ALA A 172 -17.44 55.56 8.07
CA ALA A 172 -18.59 56.39 7.71
C ALA A 172 -19.54 56.69 8.90
N GLY A 173 -19.19 56.29 10.13
CA GLY A 173 -19.99 56.51 11.34
C GLY A 173 -21.19 55.57 11.51
N LYS A 174 -21.28 54.50 10.71
CA LYS A 174 -22.32 53.48 10.85
C LYS A 174 -21.93 52.46 11.92
N GLN A 175 -22.92 51.83 12.52
CA GLN A 175 -22.75 50.73 13.48
C GLN A 175 -23.16 49.39 12.84
N PRO A 176 -22.22 48.67 12.18
CA PRO A 176 -22.53 47.38 11.58
C PRO A 176 -22.82 46.33 12.67
N LYS A 177 -23.72 45.37 12.37
CA LYS A 177 -24.05 44.27 13.29
C LYS A 177 -22.85 43.34 13.62
N MET A 178 -21.87 43.27 12.72
CA MET A 178 -20.65 42.51 12.90
C MET A 178 -19.45 43.47 12.95
N GLN A 179 -18.59 43.32 13.90
CA GLN A 179 -17.35 44.09 14.00
C GLN A 179 -16.35 43.65 12.91
N PRO A 180 -15.62 44.59 12.28
CA PRO A 180 -14.63 44.27 11.25
C PRO A 180 -13.59 43.23 11.72
N GLU A 181 -13.19 43.29 12.97
CA GLU A 181 -12.21 42.38 13.59
C GLU A 181 -12.64 40.91 13.54
N ASN A 182 -13.94 40.64 13.64
CA ASN A 182 -14.47 39.28 13.51
C ASN A 182 -14.32 38.76 12.09
N ALA A 183 -14.53 39.59 11.07
CA ALA A 183 -14.29 39.22 9.69
C ALA A 183 -12.79 38.97 9.43
N ARG A 184 -11.90 39.84 9.96
CA ARG A 184 -10.47 39.69 9.87
C ARG A 184 -9.99 38.39 10.54
N ARG A 185 -10.45 38.10 11.76
CA ARG A 185 -10.14 36.84 12.43
C ARG A 185 -10.52 35.64 11.60
N ARG A 186 -11.65 35.71 10.91
CA ARG A 186 -12.09 34.61 10.02
C ARG A 186 -11.16 34.43 8.82
N VAL A 187 -10.63 35.50 8.25
CA VAL A 187 -9.59 35.43 7.20
C VAL A 187 -8.33 34.74 7.72
N ASP A 188 -7.87 35.14 8.91
CA ASP A 188 -6.64 34.57 9.52
C ASP A 188 -6.81 33.07 9.81
N GLU A 189 -7.96 32.67 10.37
CA GLU A 189 -8.30 31.24 10.60
C GLU A 189 -8.31 30.41 9.32
N LEU A 190 -8.94 30.92 8.26
CA LEU A 190 -9.02 30.22 6.98
C LEU A 190 -7.66 30.14 6.29
N THR A 191 -6.85 31.18 6.41
CA THR A 191 -5.48 31.21 5.88
C THR A 191 -4.59 30.19 6.60
N ALA A 192 -4.65 30.15 7.93
CA ALA A 192 -3.93 29.15 8.72
C ALA A 192 -4.37 27.72 8.36
N ARG A 193 -5.68 27.51 8.17
CA ARG A 193 -6.23 26.22 7.73
C ARG A 193 -5.74 25.82 6.34
N LEU A 194 -5.66 26.77 5.40
CA LEU A 194 -5.11 26.51 4.07
C LEU A 194 -3.66 26.08 4.14
N GLN A 195 -2.85 26.77 4.92
CA GLN A 195 -1.42 26.43 5.13
C GLN A 195 -1.26 25.04 5.74
N GLN A 196 -2.03 24.75 6.80
CA GLN A 196 -2.00 23.43 7.44
C GLN A 196 -2.39 22.31 6.46
N ARG A 197 -3.50 22.46 5.73
CA ARG A 197 -3.94 21.43 4.77
C ARG A 197 -2.97 21.26 3.62
N THR A 198 -2.31 22.32 3.17
CA THR A 198 -1.26 22.24 2.14
C THR A 198 -0.07 21.43 2.64
N ALA A 199 0.37 21.67 3.87
CA ALA A 199 1.48 20.93 4.48
C ALA A 199 1.13 19.43 4.66
N GLU A 200 -0.07 19.12 5.19
CA GLU A 200 -0.56 17.74 5.36
C GLU A 200 -0.60 16.99 4.03
N LEU A 201 -1.21 17.58 2.98
CA LEU A 201 -1.34 16.95 1.67
C LEU A 201 0.01 16.80 0.96
N THR A 202 0.94 17.71 1.19
CA THR A 202 2.31 17.60 0.67
C THR A 202 3.07 16.46 1.35
N ALA A 203 2.90 16.32 2.66
CA ALA A 203 3.51 15.22 3.41
C ALA A 203 3.00 13.84 2.97
N LEU A 204 1.70 13.72 2.60
CA LEU A 204 1.11 12.47 2.09
C LEU A 204 1.73 11.97 0.79
N LYS A 205 2.41 12.82 0.02
CA LYS A 205 3.13 12.42 -1.21
C LYS A 205 4.44 11.69 -0.90
N GLN A 206 4.98 11.86 0.32
CA GLN A 206 6.25 11.27 0.70
C GLN A 206 6.05 9.85 1.18
N VAL A 207 6.61 8.91 0.44
CA VAL A 207 6.56 7.47 0.75
C VAL A 207 7.96 6.87 0.69
N VAL A 208 8.15 5.78 1.44
CA VAL A 208 9.38 4.98 1.48
C VAL A 208 9.03 3.51 1.32
N SER A 209 9.91 2.75 0.67
CA SER A 209 9.79 1.29 0.58
C SER A 209 10.39 0.62 1.81
N SER A 210 9.79 -0.49 2.25
CA SER A 210 10.41 -1.40 3.20
C SER A 210 11.25 -2.45 2.46
N THR A 211 12.20 -3.04 3.17
CA THR A 211 12.93 -4.22 2.69
C THR A 211 11.94 -5.37 2.47
N PRO A 212 12.03 -6.09 1.34
CA PRO A 212 11.22 -7.28 1.13
C PRO A 212 11.62 -8.40 2.10
N VAL A 213 10.66 -9.25 2.46
CA VAL A 213 10.86 -10.44 3.30
C VAL A 213 10.19 -11.64 2.65
N VAL A 214 10.80 -12.81 2.85
CA VAL A 214 10.25 -14.12 2.44
C VAL A 214 9.35 -14.67 3.52
#